data_37f10069d67d662267c73b64c91079ac
#
_entry.id   37f10069d67d662267c73b64c91079ac
#
_cell.length_a   1.000
_cell.length_b   1.000
_cell.length_c   1.000
_cell.angle_alpha   90.00
_cell.angle_beta   90.00
_cell.angle_gamma   90.00
#
_symmetry.space_group_name_H-M   'P 1'
#
loop_
_entity.id
_entity.type
_entity.pdbx_description
1 polymer ?
#
loop_
_entity_poly.entity_id
_entity_poly.type
_entity_poly.pdbx_seq_one_letter_code
_entity_poly.pdbx_strand_id
1 'polypeptide(L)'
;AIALSEAVDAMAEFVTDLFTAENGTYETAEESSGQDMVEADGIQMSYIFDISDLLTFEQWEELEQQARDISERYNCGVYAALVEDYKDYGSGDVYDVTTQIYHSSQNSFGMGEGRDGIIILLSMAERDYAMFVYGEHAGYAFNKYGQEQLEKSFLDDFGKNDWYGGISHYLDTCDAYLAKADAGHPVQPNPLWGIGLMTFLSCLVALAVCMVLKQRMGNVQQKARADEY
;
A
#
# COMPACT_ATOMS: atom_id res chain seq x y z
N ALA A 1 -31.16 6.35 3.43
CA ALA A 1 -30.94 7.81 3.42
C ALA A 1 -30.45 8.31 4.79
N ILE A 2 -30.89 7.73 5.90
CA ILE A 2 -30.46 8.11 7.26
C ILE A 2 -29.02 7.65 7.54
N ALA A 3 -28.67 6.41 7.19
CA ALA A 3 -27.33 5.86 7.39
C ALA A 3 -26.23 6.58 6.58
N LEU A 4 -26.58 7.13 5.42
CA LEU A 4 -25.63 7.91 4.61
C LEU A 4 -25.36 9.29 5.22
N SER A 5 -26.37 9.88 5.89
CA SER A 5 -26.24 11.15 6.62
C SER A 5 -25.36 11.00 7.85
N GLU A 6 -25.54 9.90 8.61
CA GLU A 6 -24.72 9.62 9.80
C GLU A 6 -23.26 9.33 9.44
N ALA A 7 -23.00 8.62 8.34
CA ALA A 7 -21.63 8.39 7.86
C ALA A 7 -20.94 9.69 7.38
N VAL A 8 -21.71 10.59 6.76
CA VAL A 8 -21.20 11.92 6.33
C VAL A 8 -20.91 12.80 7.54
N ASP A 9 -21.76 12.74 8.59
CA ASP A 9 -21.57 13.51 9.81
C ASP A 9 -20.37 13.00 10.63
N ALA A 10 -20.17 11.66 10.69
CA ALA A 10 -18.98 11.05 11.31
C ALA A 10 -17.67 11.41 10.57
N MET A 11 -17.70 11.46 9.22
CA MET A 11 -16.56 11.94 8.44
C MET A 11 -16.31 13.44 8.61
N ALA A 12 -17.35 14.24 8.81
CA ALA A 12 -17.21 15.66 9.08
C ALA A 12 -16.59 15.91 10.47
N GLU A 13 -16.95 15.07 11.43
CA GLU A 13 -16.37 15.08 12.78
C GLU A 13 -14.91 14.63 12.76
N PHE A 14 -14.57 13.57 12.01
CA PHE A 14 -13.21 13.11 11.75
C PHE A 14 -12.30 14.21 11.18
N VAL A 15 -12.77 14.92 10.15
CA VAL A 15 -12.03 16.05 9.57
C VAL A 15 -11.92 17.21 10.57
N THR A 16 -12.97 17.46 11.36
CA THR A 16 -12.97 18.54 12.36
C THR A 16 -12.02 18.21 13.51
N ASP A 17 -11.94 16.96 13.93
CA ASP A 17 -11.00 16.52 14.97
C ASP A 17 -9.55 16.57 14.48
N LEU A 18 -9.29 16.22 13.22
CA LEU A 18 -8.00 16.42 12.56
C LEU A 18 -7.56 17.90 12.59
N PHE A 19 -8.49 18.82 12.28
CA PHE A 19 -8.21 20.26 12.30
C PHE A 19 -8.10 20.85 13.72
N THR A 20 -8.77 20.25 14.73
CA THR A 20 -8.69 20.71 16.12
C THR A 20 -7.45 20.19 16.85
N ALA A 21 -6.96 19.01 16.51
CA ALA A 21 -5.71 18.48 17.04
C ALA A 21 -4.50 19.30 16.58
N GLU A 22 -4.53 19.84 15.35
CA GLU A 22 -3.47 20.71 14.79
C GLU A 22 -3.49 22.14 15.38
N ASN A 23 -4.64 22.60 15.93
CA ASN A 23 -4.80 23.93 16.52
C ASN A 23 -4.75 23.98 18.05
N GLY A 24 -4.13 22.99 18.71
CA GLY A 24 -3.84 23.00 20.15
C GLY A 24 -2.96 24.19 20.55
N THR A 25 -3.59 25.25 20.95
CA THR A 25 -3.14 26.43 21.72
C THR A 25 -1.64 26.55 21.96
N TYR A 26 -1.00 27.43 21.19
CA TYR A 26 0.20 28.13 21.63
C TYR A 26 -0.18 29.50 22.14
N GLU A 27 -0.18 29.66 23.45
CA GLU A 27 -0.20 31.00 24.08
C GLU A 27 1.11 31.74 23.80
N THR A 28 0.97 32.82 23.10
CA THR A 28 1.72 34.08 23.01
C THR A 28 3.04 34.20 23.75
N ALA A 29 4.10 34.46 22.99
CA ALA A 29 5.16 35.39 23.38
C ALA A 29 5.27 36.50 22.33
N GLU A 30 5.33 37.73 22.80
CA GLU A 30 5.08 39.02 22.16
C GLU A 30 6.08 39.43 21.08
N GLU A 31 5.53 40.09 20.06
CA GLU A 31 6.03 41.19 19.22
C GLU A 31 7.48 41.25 18.74
N SER A 32 7.60 41.12 17.40
CA SER A 32 8.44 42.02 16.62
C SER A 32 7.91 42.19 15.20
N SER A 33 7.73 43.43 14.82
CA SER A 33 7.18 43.95 13.58
C SER A 33 7.92 43.52 12.33
N GLY A 34 7.15 43.11 11.30
CA GLY A 34 7.63 42.99 9.92
C GLY A 34 6.48 42.54 9.02
N GLN A 35 5.89 43.50 8.32
CA GLN A 35 4.89 43.25 7.30
C GLN A 35 5.54 42.47 6.15
N ASP A 36 5.17 41.22 6.01
CA ASP A 36 5.08 40.54 4.72
C ASP A 36 3.75 39.80 4.69
N MET A 37 2.92 40.19 3.72
CA MET A 37 1.65 39.53 3.43
C MET A 37 1.98 38.10 2.98
N VAL A 38 1.89 37.14 3.92
CA VAL A 38 1.84 35.73 3.57
C VAL A 38 0.46 35.51 2.97
N GLU A 39 0.40 35.27 1.66
CA GLU A 39 -0.78 34.70 1.01
C GLU A 39 -1.25 33.54 1.87
N ALA A 40 -2.56 33.47 2.13
CA ALA A 40 -3.19 32.33 2.81
C ALA A 40 -2.99 31.10 1.93
N ASP A 41 -1.88 30.44 2.15
CA ASP A 41 -1.58 29.17 1.52
C ASP A 41 -2.63 28.17 1.99
N GLY A 42 -3.24 27.48 1.06
CA GLY A 42 -4.39 26.61 1.32
C GLY A 42 -4.07 25.61 2.44
N ILE A 43 -5.08 25.27 3.21
CA ILE A 43 -5.01 24.25 4.25
C ILE A 43 -4.33 23.01 3.67
N GLN A 44 -3.11 22.76 4.09
CA GLN A 44 -2.31 21.66 3.57
C GLN A 44 -2.78 20.38 4.25
N MET A 45 -3.28 19.43 3.49
CA MET A 45 -3.76 18.15 4.02
C MET A 45 -2.59 17.33 4.55
N SER A 46 -2.76 16.73 5.73
CA SER A 46 -1.79 15.80 6.31
C SER A 46 -1.72 14.50 5.47
N TYR A 47 -0.57 13.85 5.48
CA TYR A 47 -0.35 12.55 4.84
C TYR A 47 -0.39 11.42 5.87
N ILE A 48 -0.04 11.71 7.13
CA ILE A 48 -0.04 10.75 8.24
C ILE A 48 -1.08 11.15 9.27
N PHE A 49 -2.09 10.32 9.45
CA PHE A 49 -3.22 10.53 10.37
C PHE A 49 -3.08 9.57 11.55
N ASP A 50 -2.45 10.03 12.64
CA ASP A 50 -2.32 9.27 13.88
C ASP A 50 -3.40 9.66 14.89
N ILE A 51 -4.60 9.11 14.73
CA ILE A 51 -5.74 9.39 15.62
C ILE A 51 -5.67 8.54 16.88
N SER A 52 -4.95 7.43 16.84
CA SER A 52 -4.76 6.54 17.99
C SER A 52 -3.59 6.95 18.89
N ASP A 53 -2.93 8.08 18.61
CA ASP A 53 -1.81 8.64 19.40
C ASP A 53 -0.69 7.59 19.67
N LEU A 54 -0.29 6.90 18.60
CA LEU A 54 0.70 5.81 18.67
C LEU A 54 2.13 6.27 18.37
N LEU A 55 2.28 7.45 17.76
CA LEU A 55 3.54 8.05 17.39
C LEU A 55 3.89 9.19 18.36
N THR A 56 5.18 9.40 18.61
CA THR A 56 5.59 10.67 19.23
C THR A 56 5.47 11.81 18.21
N PHE A 57 5.42 13.05 18.69
CA PHE A 57 5.35 14.20 17.79
C PHE A 57 6.52 14.25 16.81
N GLU A 58 7.74 13.95 17.26
CA GLU A 58 8.93 13.93 16.42
C GLU A 58 8.85 12.81 15.36
N GLN A 59 8.33 11.63 15.72
CA GLN A 59 8.11 10.51 14.79
C GLN A 59 7.07 10.87 13.74
N TRP A 60 5.96 11.46 14.16
CA TRP A 60 4.91 11.91 13.28
C TRP A 60 5.42 12.97 12.29
N GLU A 61 6.15 13.99 12.77
CA GLU A 61 6.69 15.07 11.94
C GLU A 61 7.66 14.52 10.87
N GLU A 62 8.51 13.58 11.25
CA GLU A 62 9.45 12.93 10.32
C GLU A 62 8.71 12.14 9.23
N LEU A 63 7.74 11.32 9.61
CA LEU A 63 6.95 10.52 8.66
C LEU A 63 6.06 11.39 7.77
N GLU A 64 5.44 12.43 8.31
CA GLU A 64 4.63 13.41 7.58
C GLU A 64 5.47 14.10 6.51
N GLN A 65 6.68 14.58 6.86
CA GLN A 65 7.58 15.21 5.91
C GLN A 65 8.04 14.22 4.84
N GLN A 66 8.38 12.98 5.21
CA GLN A 66 8.76 11.94 4.26
C GLN A 66 7.62 11.63 3.28
N ALA A 67 6.40 11.43 3.79
CA ALA A 67 5.22 11.16 2.97
C ALA A 67 4.91 12.31 2.00
N ARG A 68 5.03 13.55 2.46
CA ARG A 68 4.89 14.76 1.66
C ARG A 68 5.92 14.82 0.54
N ASP A 69 7.20 14.65 0.86
CA ASP A 69 8.29 14.70 -0.11
C ASP A 69 8.14 13.63 -1.20
N ILE A 70 7.71 12.43 -0.84
CA ILE A 70 7.41 11.34 -1.79
C ILE A 70 6.22 11.75 -2.68
N SER A 71 5.14 12.19 -2.07
CA SER A 71 3.90 12.51 -2.77
C SER A 71 4.09 13.63 -3.78
N GLU A 72 4.78 14.70 -3.40
CA GLU A 72 5.09 15.84 -4.27
C GLU A 72 6.05 15.44 -5.41
N ARG A 73 7.07 14.62 -5.10
CA ARG A 73 8.08 14.16 -6.07
C ARG A 73 7.46 13.39 -7.23
N TYR A 74 6.50 12.52 -6.93
CA TYR A 74 5.90 11.63 -7.93
C TYR A 74 4.48 12.05 -8.36
N ASN A 75 3.96 13.15 -7.83
CA ASN A 75 2.57 13.58 -8.03
C ASN A 75 1.57 12.44 -7.76
N CYS A 76 1.81 11.70 -6.68
CA CYS A 76 1.04 10.54 -6.26
C CYS A 76 0.96 10.53 -4.73
N GLY A 77 -0.24 10.69 -4.16
CA GLY A 77 -0.41 10.80 -2.72
C GLY A 77 -0.09 9.50 -1.98
N VAL A 78 0.74 9.55 -0.95
CA VAL A 78 1.08 8.39 -0.12
C VAL A 78 0.63 8.68 1.31
N TYR A 79 -0.39 7.96 1.77
CA TYR A 79 -1.08 8.24 3.03
C TYR A 79 -1.05 7.05 3.98
N ALA A 80 -1.02 7.33 5.30
CA ALA A 80 -1.23 6.34 6.33
C ALA A 80 -2.19 6.88 7.40
N ALA A 81 -3.15 6.07 7.83
CA ALA A 81 -4.12 6.41 8.87
C ALA A 81 -4.11 5.32 9.96
N LEU A 82 -3.91 5.74 11.21
CA LEU A 82 -3.95 4.91 12.40
C LEU A 82 -5.18 5.31 13.22
N VAL A 83 -6.16 4.42 13.29
CA VAL A 83 -7.43 4.67 13.97
C VAL A 83 -7.69 3.64 15.04
N GLU A 84 -8.47 3.98 16.07
CA GLU A 84 -8.85 3.02 17.10
C GLU A 84 -9.78 1.95 16.53
N ASP A 85 -10.91 2.34 15.93
CA ASP A 85 -11.83 1.40 15.26
C ASP A 85 -12.26 1.99 13.91
N TYR A 86 -11.99 1.29 12.83
CA TYR A 86 -12.38 1.71 11.48
C TYR A 86 -13.89 1.87 11.30
N LYS A 87 -14.69 1.19 12.13
CA LYS A 87 -16.16 1.22 12.07
C LYS A 87 -16.75 2.58 12.43
N ASP A 88 -15.98 3.41 13.12
CA ASP A 88 -16.38 4.78 13.45
C ASP A 88 -16.38 5.70 12.23
N TYR A 89 -15.71 5.30 11.15
CA TYR A 89 -15.48 6.12 9.94
C TYR A 89 -16.28 5.67 8.72
N GLY A 90 -16.99 4.55 8.80
CA GLY A 90 -17.77 4.05 7.68
C GLY A 90 -18.46 2.72 7.94
N SER A 91 -18.99 2.13 6.88
CA SER A 91 -19.72 0.86 6.95
C SER A 91 -19.15 -0.16 5.97
N GLY A 92 -19.13 -1.41 6.38
CA GLY A 92 -18.55 -2.51 5.62
C GLY A 92 -17.33 -3.09 6.33
N ASP A 93 -16.45 -3.73 5.59
CA ASP A 93 -15.16 -4.18 6.11
C ASP A 93 -14.11 -3.04 6.08
N VAL A 94 -12.93 -3.32 6.61
CA VAL A 94 -11.84 -2.32 6.69
C VAL A 94 -11.46 -1.77 5.30
N TYR A 95 -11.54 -2.59 4.24
CA TYR A 95 -11.26 -2.16 2.87
C TYR A 95 -12.36 -1.24 2.33
N ASP A 96 -13.64 -1.56 2.59
CA ASP A 96 -14.77 -0.73 2.21
C ASP A 96 -14.66 0.66 2.85
N VAL A 97 -14.33 0.71 4.15
CA VAL A 97 -14.15 1.97 4.89
C VAL A 97 -12.95 2.75 4.35
N THR A 98 -11.81 2.11 4.10
CA THR A 98 -10.64 2.77 3.50
C THR A 98 -10.98 3.40 2.13
N THR A 99 -11.75 2.70 1.32
CA THR A 99 -12.24 3.21 0.03
C THR A 99 -13.17 4.40 0.21
N GLN A 100 -14.09 4.35 1.19
CA GLN A 100 -15.01 5.45 1.50
C GLN A 100 -14.23 6.69 1.98
N ILE A 101 -13.23 6.53 2.84
CA ILE A 101 -12.35 7.61 3.30
C ILE A 101 -11.66 8.27 2.10
N TYR A 102 -11.05 7.47 1.22
CA TYR A 102 -10.33 8.00 0.04
C TYR A 102 -11.24 8.78 -0.90
N HIS A 103 -12.47 8.32 -1.11
CA HIS A 103 -13.43 8.94 -2.02
C HIS A 103 -14.34 9.99 -1.37
N SER A 104 -14.18 10.24 -0.09
CA SER A 104 -14.96 11.28 0.61
C SER A 104 -14.85 12.63 -0.12
N SER A 105 -15.99 13.29 -0.29
CA SER A 105 -16.06 14.60 -0.97
C SER A 105 -15.41 15.72 -0.15
N GLN A 106 -15.17 15.49 1.12
CA GLN A 106 -14.54 16.45 2.04
C GLN A 106 -13.02 16.30 2.03
N ASN A 107 -12.51 15.12 1.68
CA ASN A 107 -11.08 14.83 1.64
C ASN A 107 -10.62 14.82 0.19
N SER A 108 -9.63 15.64 -0.13
CA SER A 108 -9.03 15.68 -1.46
C SER A 108 -7.87 14.69 -1.59
N PHE A 109 -8.08 13.42 -1.14
CA PHE A 109 -7.05 12.40 -1.30
C PHE A 109 -6.67 12.18 -2.76
N GLY A 110 -5.40 11.87 -2.98
CA GLY A 110 -4.81 11.69 -4.29
C GLY A 110 -4.32 12.99 -4.91
N MET A 111 -3.33 12.90 -5.77
CA MET A 111 -2.68 14.02 -6.42
C MET A 111 -2.95 14.04 -7.92
N GLY A 112 -2.83 15.22 -8.52
CA GLY A 112 -3.08 15.43 -9.94
C GLY A 112 -4.54 15.25 -10.36
N GLU A 113 -4.80 15.38 -11.67
CA GLU A 113 -6.15 15.24 -12.24
C GLU A 113 -6.71 13.81 -12.08
N GLY A 114 -5.83 12.78 -12.05
CA GLY A 114 -6.18 11.38 -11.85
C GLY A 114 -6.48 11.03 -10.41
N ARG A 115 -6.20 11.92 -9.45
CA ARG A 115 -6.25 11.66 -8.02
C ARG A 115 -5.44 10.40 -7.65
N ASP A 116 -4.23 10.32 -8.21
CA ASP A 116 -3.35 9.19 -8.00
C ASP A 116 -2.88 9.12 -6.55
N GLY A 117 -2.96 7.95 -5.95
CA GLY A 117 -2.47 7.75 -4.59
C GLY A 117 -2.71 6.36 -4.03
N ILE A 118 -2.10 6.15 -2.88
CA ILE A 118 -2.20 4.95 -2.05
C ILE A 118 -2.44 5.35 -0.61
N ILE A 119 -3.33 4.68 0.07
CA ILE A 119 -3.58 4.83 1.50
C ILE A 119 -3.54 3.47 2.19
N ILE A 120 -2.91 3.43 3.37
CA ILE A 120 -3.04 2.32 4.32
C ILE A 120 -3.84 2.80 5.52
N LEU A 121 -4.87 2.03 5.90
CA LEU A 121 -5.66 2.23 7.11
C LEU A 121 -5.35 1.09 8.08
N LEU A 122 -4.95 1.44 9.30
CA LEU A 122 -4.67 0.53 10.39
C LEU A 122 -5.71 0.75 11.50
N SER A 123 -6.41 -0.32 11.89
CA SER A 123 -7.40 -0.30 12.98
C SER A 123 -6.88 -1.07 14.19
N MET A 124 -6.80 -0.39 15.34
CA MET A 124 -6.19 -0.97 16.53
C MET A 124 -7.11 -1.95 17.23
N ALA A 125 -8.42 -1.69 17.27
CA ALA A 125 -9.40 -2.50 17.99
C ALA A 125 -9.43 -3.97 17.53
N GLU A 126 -9.38 -4.22 16.24
CA GLU A 126 -9.38 -5.57 15.67
C GLU A 126 -8.01 -5.99 15.14
N ARG A 127 -7.00 -5.11 15.20
CA ARG A 127 -5.66 -5.31 14.61
C ARG A 127 -5.76 -5.70 13.14
N ASP A 128 -6.60 -4.99 12.44
CA ASP A 128 -6.88 -5.17 11.02
C ASP A 128 -6.34 -3.99 10.21
N TYR A 129 -6.13 -4.20 8.92
CA TYR A 129 -5.67 -3.13 8.03
C TYR A 129 -6.23 -3.33 6.63
N ALA A 130 -6.27 -2.24 5.88
CA ALA A 130 -6.50 -2.28 4.45
C ALA A 130 -5.57 -1.32 3.72
N MET A 131 -5.27 -1.65 2.48
CA MET A 131 -4.53 -0.80 1.56
C MET A 131 -5.40 -0.55 0.33
N PHE A 132 -5.55 0.71 -0.04
CA PHE A 132 -6.31 1.13 -1.20
C PHE A 132 -5.46 1.96 -2.13
N VAL A 133 -5.50 1.63 -3.43
CA VAL A 133 -4.75 2.30 -4.50
C VAL A 133 -5.73 2.85 -5.51
N TYR A 134 -5.58 4.10 -5.89
CA TYR A 134 -6.43 4.76 -6.87
C TYR A 134 -5.62 5.60 -7.86
N GLY A 135 -6.10 5.68 -9.10
CA GLY A 135 -5.47 6.39 -10.20
C GLY A 135 -4.63 5.48 -11.10
N GLU A 136 -4.31 5.98 -12.30
CA GLU A 136 -3.60 5.19 -13.32
C GLU A 136 -2.12 5.04 -12.98
N HIS A 137 -1.47 6.12 -12.56
CA HIS A 137 -0.06 6.12 -12.16
C HIS A 137 0.16 5.29 -10.90
N ALA A 138 -0.67 5.50 -9.86
CA ALA A 138 -0.62 4.71 -8.65
C ALA A 138 -0.88 3.22 -8.92
N GLY A 139 -1.89 2.88 -9.73
CA GLY A 139 -2.18 1.50 -10.12
C GLY A 139 -1.06 0.84 -10.93
N TYR A 140 -0.28 1.62 -11.69
CA TYR A 140 0.89 1.13 -12.40
C TYR A 140 2.05 0.84 -11.44
N ALA A 141 2.33 1.75 -10.50
CA ALA A 141 3.37 1.59 -9.49
C ALA A 141 3.06 0.47 -8.48
N PHE A 142 1.83 0.49 -7.94
CA PHE A 142 1.33 -0.42 -6.93
C PHE A 142 0.36 -1.46 -7.52
N ASN A 143 0.79 -2.14 -8.59
CA ASN A 143 0.01 -3.25 -9.14
C ASN A 143 -0.15 -4.37 -8.09
N LYS A 144 -1.03 -5.34 -8.36
CA LYS A 144 -1.34 -6.40 -7.39
C LYS A 144 -0.09 -7.10 -6.80
N TYR A 145 0.89 -7.41 -7.63
CA TYR A 145 2.14 -8.02 -7.15
C TYR A 145 2.94 -7.03 -6.28
N GLY A 146 2.99 -5.76 -6.67
CA GLY A 146 3.61 -4.68 -5.88
C GLY A 146 2.98 -4.56 -4.51
N GLN A 147 1.65 -4.55 -4.42
CA GLN A 147 0.91 -4.50 -3.15
C GLN A 147 1.26 -5.70 -2.25
N GLU A 148 1.25 -6.92 -2.79
CA GLU A 148 1.63 -8.14 -2.05
C GLU A 148 3.09 -8.11 -1.52
N GLN A 149 4.00 -7.41 -2.20
CA GLN A 149 5.37 -7.23 -1.71
C GLN A 149 5.48 -6.07 -0.73
N LEU A 150 4.72 -4.98 -0.95
CA LEU A 150 4.65 -3.83 -0.06
C LEU A 150 4.15 -4.24 1.33
N GLU A 151 3.11 -5.06 1.42
CA GLU A 151 2.62 -5.61 2.69
C GLU A 151 3.71 -6.29 3.51
N LYS A 152 4.60 -7.04 2.87
CA LYS A 152 5.70 -7.73 3.55
C LYS A 152 6.75 -6.79 4.14
N SER A 153 6.80 -5.54 3.67
CA SER A 153 7.78 -4.57 4.17
C SER A 153 7.44 -4.03 5.56
N PHE A 154 6.16 -4.02 5.93
CA PHE A 154 5.70 -3.38 7.16
C PHE A 154 4.93 -4.30 8.13
N LEU A 155 4.34 -5.42 7.67
CA LEU A 155 3.51 -6.26 8.54
C LEU A 155 4.25 -6.86 9.74
N ASP A 156 5.52 -7.21 9.57
CA ASP A 156 6.32 -7.76 10.65
C ASP A 156 6.54 -6.74 11.79
N ASP A 157 6.65 -5.45 11.46
CA ASP A 157 6.84 -4.37 12.43
C ASP A 157 5.53 -4.06 13.15
N PHE A 158 4.41 -3.97 12.43
CA PHE A 158 3.08 -3.82 13.04
C PHE A 158 2.74 -5.02 13.94
N GLY A 159 3.15 -6.22 13.55
CA GLY A 159 3.04 -7.41 14.41
C GLY A 159 3.78 -7.31 15.74
N LYS A 160 4.83 -6.49 15.80
CA LYS A 160 5.61 -6.20 17.01
C LYS A 160 5.18 -4.93 17.73
N ASN A 161 4.16 -4.21 17.25
CA ASN A 161 3.72 -2.89 17.67
C ASN A 161 4.78 -1.78 17.41
N ASP A 162 5.66 -1.98 16.45
CA ASP A 162 6.58 -0.94 15.96
C ASP A 162 5.89 -0.13 14.86
N TRP A 163 5.04 0.81 15.28
CA TRP A 163 4.22 1.63 14.38
C TRP A 163 5.08 2.56 13.54
N TYR A 164 6.04 3.23 14.17
CA TYR A 164 6.97 4.12 13.48
C TYR A 164 7.81 3.36 12.44
N GLY A 165 8.43 2.26 12.84
CA GLY A 165 9.24 1.42 11.92
C GLY A 165 8.40 0.87 10.76
N GLY A 166 7.18 0.41 11.04
CA GLY A 166 6.28 -0.11 10.02
C GLY A 166 5.86 0.96 8.99
N ILE A 167 5.48 2.16 9.44
CA ILE A 167 5.12 3.26 8.52
C ILE A 167 6.36 3.73 7.75
N SER A 168 7.52 3.85 8.40
CA SER A 168 8.77 4.21 7.71
C SER A 168 9.10 3.22 6.59
N HIS A 169 9.03 1.91 6.85
CA HIS A 169 9.27 0.89 5.81
C HIS A 169 8.21 0.91 4.69
N TYR A 170 6.95 1.23 5.04
CA TYR A 170 5.90 1.45 4.04
C TYR A 170 6.26 2.61 3.12
N LEU A 171 6.63 3.77 3.67
CA LEU A 171 7.00 4.96 2.90
C LEU A 171 8.24 4.73 2.03
N ASP A 172 9.31 4.13 2.59
CA ASP A 172 10.53 3.79 1.84
C ASP A 172 10.23 2.87 0.65
N THR A 173 9.35 1.90 0.86
CA THR A 173 8.96 0.96 -0.20
C THR A 173 8.09 1.66 -1.24
N CYS A 174 7.19 2.57 -0.84
CA CYS A 174 6.41 3.39 -1.76
C CYS A 174 7.31 4.26 -2.64
N ASP A 175 8.31 4.96 -2.06
CA ASP A 175 9.31 5.75 -2.80
C ASP A 175 10.02 4.88 -3.85
N ALA A 176 10.50 3.71 -3.45
CA ALA A 176 11.20 2.80 -4.35
C ALA A 176 10.30 2.27 -5.49
N TYR A 177 9.01 2.08 -5.26
CA TYR A 177 8.08 1.58 -6.27
C TYR A 177 7.65 2.68 -7.24
N LEU A 178 7.39 3.88 -6.75
CA LEU A 178 7.12 5.06 -7.56
C LEU A 178 8.32 5.40 -8.44
N ALA A 179 9.54 5.39 -7.91
CA ALA A 179 10.76 5.59 -8.69
C ALA A 179 10.91 4.56 -9.83
N LYS A 180 10.59 3.29 -9.58
CA LYS A 180 10.63 2.25 -10.62
C LYS A 180 9.54 2.45 -11.67
N ALA A 181 8.35 2.87 -11.24
CA ALA A 181 7.24 3.15 -12.15
C ALA A 181 7.57 4.30 -13.10
N ASP A 182 8.14 5.40 -12.58
CA ASP A 182 8.59 6.54 -13.37
C ASP A 182 9.70 6.18 -14.36
N ALA A 183 10.57 5.23 -13.98
CA ALA A 183 11.58 4.68 -14.89
C ALA A 183 10.98 3.72 -15.95
N GLY A 184 9.66 3.47 -15.93
CA GLY A 184 8.98 2.55 -16.85
C GLY A 184 9.13 1.07 -16.50
N HIS A 185 9.60 0.75 -15.31
CA HIS A 185 9.87 -0.61 -14.84
C HIS A 185 9.17 -0.90 -13.50
N PRO A 186 7.81 -0.93 -13.44
CA PRO A 186 7.09 -1.20 -12.22
C PRO A 186 7.47 -2.55 -11.64
N VAL A 187 7.21 -2.72 -10.36
CA VAL A 187 7.51 -3.97 -9.65
C VAL A 187 6.70 -5.12 -10.25
N GLN A 188 7.40 -6.17 -10.68
CA GLN A 188 6.82 -7.34 -11.35
C GLN A 188 7.45 -8.63 -10.80
N PRO A 189 6.72 -9.75 -10.83
CA PRO A 189 7.29 -11.05 -10.48
C PRO A 189 8.43 -11.40 -11.43
N ASN A 190 9.49 -11.98 -10.90
CA ASN A 190 10.63 -12.39 -11.71
C ASN A 190 10.23 -13.50 -12.70
N PRO A 191 10.18 -13.25 -14.02
CA PRO A 191 9.73 -14.24 -15.00
C PRO A 191 10.66 -15.46 -15.10
N LEU A 192 11.92 -15.34 -14.66
CA LEU A 192 12.91 -16.43 -14.73
C LEU A 192 12.51 -17.63 -13.86
N TRP A 193 11.80 -17.41 -12.75
CA TRP A 193 11.27 -18.50 -11.91
C TRP A 193 10.24 -19.36 -12.65
N GLY A 194 9.31 -18.71 -13.35
CA GLY A 194 8.29 -19.40 -14.17
C GLY A 194 8.92 -20.20 -15.31
N ILE A 195 9.87 -19.60 -16.03
CA ILE A 195 10.61 -20.25 -17.12
C ILE A 195 11.42 -21.43 -16.58
N GLY A 196 12.13 -21.28 -15.48
CA GLY A 196 12.91 -22.34 -14.84
C GLY A 196 12.04 -23.54 -14.43
N LEU A 197 10.88 -23.30 -13.81
CA LEU A 197 9.95 -24.35 -13.42
C LEU A 197 9.36 -25.09 -14.62
N MET A 198 8.96 -24.35 -15.67
CA MET A 198 8.39 -24.93 -16.89
C MET A 198 9.43 -25.76 -17.66
N THR A 199 10.66 -25.31 -17.76
CA THR A 199 11.75 -26.09 -18.39
C THR A 199 12.08 -27.34 -17.60
N PHE A 200 12.13 -27.27 -16.28
CA PHE A 200 12.34 -28.44 -15.43
C PHE A 200 11.22 -29.47 -15.59
N LEU A 201 9.96 -29.05 -15.58
CA LEU A 201 8.81 -29.93 -15.75
C LEU A 201 8.80 -30.58 -17.13
N SER A 202 9.13 -29.83 -18.20
CA SER A 202 9.23 -30.39 -19.57
C SER A 202 10.35 -31.41 -19.69
N CYS A 203 11.50 -31.21 -19.05
CA CYS A 203 12.58 -32.18 -18.98
C CYS A 203 12.16 -33.49 -18.29
N LEU A 204 11.40 -33.38 -17.17
CA LEU A 204 10.88 -34.59 -16.49
C LEU A 204 9.93 -35.40 -17.36
N VAL A 205 9.02 -34.72 -18.05
CA VAL A 205 8.10 -35.36 -18.99
C VAL A 205 8.87 -36.08 -20.14
N ALA A 206 9.85 -35.38 -20.72
CA ALA A 206 10.69 -35.96 -21.78
C ALA A 206 11.46 -37.21 -21.30
N LEU A 207 12.03 -37.16 -20.08
CA LEU A 207 12.71 -38.32 -19.47
C LEU A 207 11.76 -39.48 -19.23
N ALA A 208 10.54 -39.24 -18.75
CA ALA A 208 9.54 -40.28 -18.55
C ALA A 208 9.15 -40.96 -19.88
N VAL A 209 8.93 -40.18 -20.94
CA VAL A 209 8.65 -40.70 -22.29
C VAL A 209 9.81 -41.54 -22.82
N CYS A 210 11.05 -41.04 -22.65
CA CYS A 210 12.25 -41.81 -23.07
C CYS A 210 12.38 -43.13 -22.32
N MET A 211 12.09 -43.17 -21.01
CA MET A 211 12.10 -44.41 -20.22
C MET A 211 11.06 -45.42 -20.73
N VAL A 212 9.83 -44.96 -20.98
CA VAL A 212 8.76 -45.83 -21.51
C VAL A 212 9.12 -46.38 -22.89
N LEU A 213 9.65 -45.58 -23.79
CA LEU A 213 10.09 -46.01 -25.11
C LEU A 213 11.23 -47.02 -25.03
N LYS A 214 12.21 -46.78 -24.14
CA LYS A 214 13.33 -47.70 -23.89
C LYS A 214 12.83 -49.06 -23.37
N GLN A 215 11.87 -49.10 -22.47
CA GLN A 215 11.27 -50.35 -21.98
C GLN A 215 10.53 -51.12 -23.09
N ARG A 216 9.80 -50.42 -23.97
CA ARG A 216 9.09 -51.01 -25.10
C ARG A 216 10.08 -51.61 -26.13
N MET A 217 11.18 -50.91 -26.42
CA MET A 217 12.20 -51.44 -27.35
C MET A 217 12.95 -52.66 -26.78
N GLY A 218 13.21 -52.66 -25.44
CA GLY A 218 13.80 -53.83 -24.79
C GLY A 218 12.94 -55.08 -24.90
N ASN A 219 11.63 -54.97 -24.77
CA ASN A 219 10.69 -56.09 -24.91
C ASN A 219 10.59 -56.62 -26.37
N VAL A 220 10.78 -55.76 -27.38
CA VAL A 220 10.77 -56.20 -28.79
C VAL A 220 12.02 -57.00 -29.12
N GLN A 221 13.20 -56.66 -28.60
CA GLN A 221 14.43 -57.42 -28.80
C GLN A 221 14.39 -58.79 -28.11
N GLN A 222 13.77 -58.92 -26.96
CA GLN A 222 13.58 -60.22 -26.30
C GLN A 222 12.63 -61.18 -27.08
N LYS A 223 11.58 -60.63 -27.69
CA LYS A 223 10.68 -61.41 -28.54
C LYS A 223 11.36 -61.94 -29.84
N ALA A 224 12.14 -61.07 -30.50
CA ALA A 224 12.87 -61.45 -31.72
C ALA A 224 13.91 -62.56 -31.44
N ARG A 225 14.52 -62.59 -30.22
CA ARG A 225 15.44 -63.64 -29.83
C ARG A 225 14.76 -64.98 -29.49
N ALA A 226 13.50 -64.98 -29.09
CA ALA A 226 12.76 -66.16 -28.72
C ALA A 226 12.22 -66.91 -29.95
N ASP A 227 12.13 -66.24 -31.11
CA ASP A 227 11.66 -66.82 -32.35
C ASP A 227 12.82 -67.50 -33.23
N GLU A 228 14.08 -67.43 -32.75
CA GLU A 228 15.28 -68.02 -33.38
C GLU A 228 15.71 -69.38 -32.82
N TYR A 229 14.92 -70.03 -31.92
CA TYR A 229 15.16 -71.34 -31.35
C TYR A 229 14.07 -72.34 -31.72
#